data_cd7dbb73f866b88e74ebd63f2892467a
#
_entry.id   cd7dbb73f866b88e74ebd63f2892467a
#
_cell.length_a   1.000
_cell.length_b   1.000
_cell.length_c   1.000
_cell.angle_alpha   90.00
_cell.angle_beta   90.00
_cell.angle_gamma   90.00
#
_symmetry.space_group_name_H-M   'P 1'
#
loop_
_entity.id
_entity.type
_entity.pdbx_description
1 polymer ?
#
loop_
_entity_poly.entity_id
_entity_poly.type
_entity_poly.pdbx_seq_one_letter_code
_entity_poly.pdbx_strand_id
1 'polypeptide(L)'
;MLNLYDKLREIPLFQGLTSYNLMQIIGQTKFSFKKFGKNEIIKKEGEKCNNIAILLSGDVKVVAHADDHSYSIEEHIKAPCILQIEHFMGLSPHYTRTFTSVDESDTVEICQSDLMHISDEFIIFRINMLNIVSAMAQKAERKLWHPMPTEIRARIATFLKLRCLSPIGSKVIRIKMTRLAQELGTSRLNVSEALNAMQADGVLHFSRGIISVPQVEKLR
;
A
#
# COMPACT_ATOMS: atom_id res chain seq x y z
N MET A 1 -23.47 -13.56 -6.53
CA MET A 1 -22.93 -12.25 -6.89
C MET A 1 -23.16 -11.31 -5.72
N LEU A 2 -22.31 -11.34 -4.69
CA LEU A 2 -22.27 -10.23 -3.75
C LEU A 2 -21.89 -9.02 -4.58
N ASN A 3 -22.77 -8.13 -4.61
CA ASN A 3 -23.01 -7.11 -5.56
C ASN A 3 -21.75 -6.25 -5.74
N LEU A 4 -21.16 -6.22 -6.93
CA LEU A 4 -20.14 -5.25 -7.30
C LEU A 4 -20.50 -3.85 -6.79
N TYR A 5 -21.76 -3.50 -6.86
CA TYR A 5 -22.35 -2.28 -6.35
C TYR A 5 -21.99 -2.04 -4.85
N ASP A 6 -22.21 -3.02 -3.97
CA ASP A 6 -21.92 -2.87 -2.53
C ASP A 6 -20.42 -2.71 -2.27
N LYS A 7 -19.59 -3.48 -2.98
CA LYS A 7 -18.13 -3.40 -2.89
C LYS A 7 -17.60 -2.05 -3.37
N LEU A 8 -18.09 -1.53 -4.49
CA LEU A 8 -17.67 -0.22 -5.00
C LEU A 8 -18.02 0.92 -4.03
N ARG A 9 -19.16 0.85 -3.34
CA ARG A 9 -19.55 1.88 -2.34
C ARG A 9 -18.58 2.00 -1.15
N GLU A 10 -17.91 0.92 -0.79
CA GLU A 10 -16.93 0.93 0.29
C GLU A 10 -15.61 1.61 -0.12
N ILE A 11 -15.36 1.76 -1.43
CA ILE A 11 -14.13 2.31 -1.97
C ILE A 11 -14.20 3.84 -2.02
N PRO A 12 -13.19 4.57 -1.48
CA PRO A 12 -13.21 6.03 -1.44
C PRO A 12 -13.46 6.71 -2.79
N LEU A 13 -13.04 6.08 -3.89
CA LEU A 13 -13.21 6.60 -5.25
C LEU A 13 -14.69 6.77 -5.64
N PHE A 14 -15.58 5.93 -5.11
CA PHE A 14 -17.01 5.91 -5.44
C PHE A 14 -17.89 6.49 -4.33
N GLN A 15 -17.32 6.97 -3.23
CA GLN A 15 -18.07 7.56 -2.13
C GLN A 15 -18.78 8.85 -2.56
N GLY A 16 -20.01 9.04 -2.04
CA GLY A 16 -20.84 10.21 -2.36
C GLY A 16 -21.56 10.15 -3.69
N LEU A 17 -21.33 9.12 -4.51
CA LEU A 17 -22.14 8.86 -5.70
C LEU A 17 -23.54 8.37 -5.29
N THR A 18 -24.58 8.85 -5.99
CA THR A 18 -25.94 8.32 -5.81
C THR A 18 -26.02 6.87 -6.30
N SER A 19 -27.01 6.14 -5.80
CA SER A 19 -27.28 4.77 -6.30
C SER A 19 -27.50 4.74 -7.80
N TYR A 20 -28.17 5.76 -8.34
CA TYR A 20 -28.42 5.91 -9.76
C TYR A 20 -27.11 6.08 -10.55
N ASN A 21 -26.23 7.02 -10.13
CA ASN A 21 -24.94 7.25 -10.80
C ASN A 21 -24.06 6.00 -10.76
N LEU A 22 -24.01 5.30 -9.63
CA LEU A 22 -23.20 4.08 -9.52
C LEU A 22 -23.73 2.96 -10.43
N MET A 23 -25.05 2.83 -10.58
CA MET A 23 -25.66 1.89 -11.52
C MET A 23 -25.35 2.27 -12.98
N GLN A 24 -25.35 3.56 -13.32
CA GLN A 24 -24.94 4.03 -14.65
C GLN A 24 -23.48 3.66 -14.92
N ILE A 25 -22.56 3.95 -13.98
CA ILE A 25 -21.14 3.57 -14.08
C ILE A 25 -21.01 2.06 -14.32
N ILE A 26 -21.70 1.24 -13.54
CA ILE A 26 -21.65 -0.23 -13.69
C ILE A 26 -22.17 -0.68 -15.05
N GLY A 27 -23.21 -0.03 -15.57
CA GLY A 27 -23.80 -0.38 -16.86
C GLY A 27 -22.99 0.07 -18.09
N GLN A 28 -22.22 1.14 -17.97
CA GLN A 28 -21.48 1.75 -19.08
C GLN A 28 -19.99 1.38 -19.12
N THR A 29 -19.44 0.94 -17.99
CA THR A 29 -18.01 0.66 -17.84
C THR A 29 -17.71 -0.81 -18.10
N LYS A 30 -16.66 -1.09 -18.86
CA LYS A 30 -16.16 -2.46 -19.05
C LYS A 30 -15.27 -2.85 -17.89
N PHE A 31 -15.84 -3.54 -16.92
CA PHE A 31 -15.13 -4.13 -15.80
C PHE A 31 -14.48 -5.45 -16.19
N SER A 32 -13.16 -5.56 -16.01
CA SER A 32 -12.42 -6.81 -16.21
C SER A 32 -12.25 -7.52 -14.86
N PHE A 33 -13.00 -8.60 -14.64
CA PHE A 33 -12.93 -9.40 -13.43
C PHE A 33 -11.84 -10.46 -13.55
N LYS A 34 -11.04 -10.60 -12.48
CA LYS A 34 -10.01 -11.63 -12.37
C LYS A 34 -10.09 -12.30 -11.01
N LYS A 35 -9.88 -13.60 -11.00
CA LYS A 35 -9.77 -14.43 -9.79
C LYS A 35 -8.35 -14.92 -9.65
N PHE A 36 -7.87 -14.93 -8.43
CA PHE A 36 -6.53 -15.38 -8.07
C PHE A 36 -6.63 -16.41 -6.97
N GLY A 37 -5.95 -17.54 -7.18
CA GLY A 37 -5.76 -18.55 -6.15
C GLY A 37 -4.69 -18.15 -5.14
N LYS A 38 -4.50 -18.98 -4.14
CA LYS A 38 -3.47 -18.78 -3.12
C LYS A 38 -2.07 -18.69 -3.72
N ASN A 39 -1.29 -17.71 -3.28
CA ASN A 39 0.08 -17.42 -3.72
C ASN A 39 0.20 -17.00 -5.20
N GLU A 40 -0.88 -16.64 -5.87
CA GLU A 40 -0.81 -16.08 -7.22
C GLU A 40 -0.48 -14.58 -7.19
N ILE A 41 0.34 -14.15 -8.15
CA ILE A 41 0.72 -12.74 -8.30
C ILE A 41 -0.42 -11.99 -9.00
N ILE A 42 -0.97 -10.99 -8.30
CA ILE A 42 -2.02 -10.10 -8.83
C ILE A 42 -1.39 -9.01 -9.70
N LYS A 43 -0.33 -8.37 -9.18
CA LYS A 43 0.48 -7.36 -9.85
C LYS A 43 1.93 -7.49 -9.43
N LYS A 44 2.84 -7.28 -10.38
CA LYS A 44 4.28 -7.40 -10.12
C LYS A 44 4.94 -6.02 -10.18
N GLU A 45 5.94 -5.81 -9.33
CA GLU A 45 6.84 -4.66 -9.39
C GLU A 45 7.45 -4.53 -10.79
N GLY A 46 7.46 -3.32 -11.35
CA GLY A 46 7.90 -3.03 -12.71
C GLY A 46 6.86 -3.28 -13.81
N GLU A 47 5.73 -3.93 -13.50
CA GLU A 47 4.62 -4.10 -14.44
C GLU A 47 3.99 -2.74 -14.77
N LYS A 48 3.63 -2.53 -16.03
CA LYS A 48 2.98 -1.29 -16.46
C LYS A 48 1.58 -1.16 -15.87
N CYS A 49 1.28 0.00 -15.28
CA CYS A 49 0.00 0.31 -14.66
C CYS A 49 -0.96 0.96 -15.68
N ASN A 50 -1.53 0.14 -16.58
CA ASN A 50 -2.46 0.61 -17.61
C ASN A 50 -3.93 0.65 -17.15
N ASN A 51 -4.25 -0.05 -16.07
CA ASN A 51 -5.59 -0.19 -15.53
C ASN A 51 -5.56 0.11 -14.02
N ILE A 52 -6.61 0.69 -13.49
CA ILE A 52 -6.81 0.70 -12.04
C ILE A 52 -7.27 -0.68 -11.62
N ALA A 53 -6.53 -1.32 -10.72
CA ALA A 53 -6.89 -2.60 -10.13
C ALA A 53 -7.51 -2.37 -8.74
N ILE A 54 -8.68 -2.94 -8.52
CA ILE A 54 -9.45 -2.87 -7.28
C ILE A 54 -9.56 -4.28 -6.73
N LEU A 55 -9.08 -4.49 -5.52
CA LEU A 55 -9.29 -5.73 -4.77
C LEU A 55 -10.70 -5.72 -4.19
N LEU A 56 -11.54 -6.67 -4.59
CA LEU A 56 -12.93 -6.77 -4.15
C LEU A 56 -13.10 -7.72 -2.96
N SER A 57 -12.30 -8.79 -2.90
CA SER A 57 -12.30 -9.77 -1.81
C SER A 57 -10.91 -10.36 -1.63
N GLY A 58 -10.63 -10.88 -0.45
CA GLY A 58 -9.38 -11.56 -0.10
C GLY A 58 -8.41 -10.70 0.71
N ASP A 59 -7.29 -11.32 1.03
CA ASP A 59 -6.12 -10.75 1.72
C ASP A 59 -4.92 -10.82 0.77
N VAL A 60 -4.17 -9.76 0.66
CA VAL A 60 -3.07 -9.64 -0.28
C VAL A 60 -1.80 -9.25 0.46
N LYS A 61 -0.77 -10.04 0.26
CA LYS A 61 0.60 -9.73 0.67
C LYS A 61 1.22 -8.75 -0.31
N VAL A 62 1.73 -7.65 0.21
CA VAL A 62 2.39 -6.60 -0.55
C VAL A 62 3.86 -6.57 -0.18
N VAL A 63 4.73 -6.65 -1.17
CA VAL A 63 6.18 -6.53 -0.99
C VAL A 63 6.68 -5.32 -1.75
N ALA A 64 7.36 -4.44 -1.03
CA ALA A 64 8.09 -3.29 -1.57
C ALA A 64 9.58 -3.48 -1.38
N HIS A 65 10.39 -3.13 -2.37
CA HIS A 65 11.85 -3.14 -2.29
C HIS A 65 12.40 -1.71 -2.24
N ALA A 66 13.57 -1.55 -1.64
CA ALA A 66 14.38 -0.37 -1.88
C ALA A 66 14.87 -0.36 -3.35
N ASP A 67 15.18 0.82 -3.92
CA ASP A 67 15.61 0.94 -5.32
C ASP A 67 16.85 0.10 -5.64
N ASP A 68 17.73 -0.09 -4.66
CA ASP A 68 18.94 -0.93 -4.76
C ASP A 68 18.70 -2.40 -4.32
N HIS A 69 17.45 -2.79 -4.07
CA HIS A 69 17.04 -4.10 -3.54
C HIS A 69 17.76 -4.55 -2.26
N SER A 70 18.39 -3.63 -1.52
CA SER A 70 19.15 -3.95 -0.30
C SER A 70 18.26 -4.33 0.89
N TYR A 71 16.98 -3.98 0.85
CA TYR A 71 15.97 -4.41 1.82
C TYR A 71 14.58 -4.45 1.20
N SER A 72 13.67 -5.13 1.89
CA SER A 72 12.27 -5.19 1.51
C SER A 72 11.35 -5.07 2.72
N ILE A 73 10.15 -4.59 2.48
CA ILE A 73 9.07 -4.52 3.46
C ILE A 73 7.88 -5.31 2.92
N GLU A 74 7.39 -6.21 3.76
CA GLU A 74 6.22 -7.02 3.51
C GLU A 74 5.10 -6.60 4.46
N GLU A 75 3.92 -6.39 3.91
CA GLU A 75 2.73 -6.04 4.65
C GLU A 75 1.50 -6.72 4.05
N HIS A 76 0.39 -6.72 4.78
CA HIS A 76 -0.88 -7.26 4.34
C HIS A 76 -1.90 -6.15 4.18
N ILE A 77 -2.68 -6.24 3.10
CA ILE A 77 -3.82 -5.37 2.86
C ILE A 77 -5.06 -6.23 2.61
N LYS A 78 -6.21 -5.77 3.08
CA LYS A 78 -7.49 -6.45 2.92
C LYS A 78 -8.40 -5.71 1.98
N ALA A 79 -9.23 -6.47 1.28
CA ALA A 79 -10.32 -5.93 0.49
C ALA A 79 -11.37 -5.23 1.39
N PRO A 80 -12.10 -4.22 0.83
CA PRO A 80 -11.90 -3.67 -0.50
C PRO A 80 -10.85 -2.55 -0.52
N CYS A 81 -10.00 -2.50 -1.54
CA CYS A 81 -9.02 -1.42 -1.70
C CYS A 81 -8.56 -1.26 -3.17
N ILE A 82 -7.98 -0.11 -3.49
CA ILE A 82 -7.38 0.16 -4.80
C ILE A 82 -5.87 -0.09 -4.70
N LEU A 83 -5.31 -0.79 -5.70
CA LEU A 83 -3.89 -1.11 -5.76
C LEU A 83 -3.12 0.00 -6.49
N GLN A 84 -2.36 0.80 -5.76
CA GLN A 84 -1.44 1.82 -6.28
C GLN A 84 -2.04 2.76 -7.35
N ILE A 85 -3.17 3.41 -7.03
CA ILE A 85 -3.81 4.39 -7.93
C ILE A 85 -2.88 5.55 -8.31
N GLU A 86 -1.91 5.88 -7.46
CA GLU A 86 -0.91 6.92 -7.68
C GLU A 86 0.04 6.65 -8.85
N HIS A 87 0.14 5.40 -9.28
CA HIS A 87 0.99 4.98 -10.41
C HIS A 87 0.20 4.76 -11.71
N PHE A 88 -1.11 4.99 -11.69
CA PHE A 88 -1.95 4.82 -12.87
C PHE A 88 -1.66 5.88 -13.96
N MET A 89 -1.19 7.06 -13.54
CA MET A 89 -0.81 8.18 -14.41
C MET A 89 0.54 8.75 -13.98
N GLY A 90 1.03 9.73 -14.71
CA GLY A 90 2.25 10.44 -14.42
C GLY A 90 3.44 9.97 -15.25
N LEU A 91 4.65 10.33 -14.80
CA LEU A 91 5.87 10.12 -15.59
C LEU A 91 6.35 8.65 -15.59
N SER A 92 5.98 7.87 -14.59
CA SER A 92 6.41 6.47 -14.47
C SER A 92 5.23 5.58 -14.07
N PRO A 93 4.35 5.22 -15.02
CA PRO A 93 3.15 4.43 -14.75
C PRO A 93 3.48 2.94 -14.62
N HIS A 94 4.19 2.58 -13.56
CA HIS A 94 4.57 1.20 -13.25
C HIS A 94 4.29 0.90 -11.77
N TYR A 95 3.88 -0.32 -11.48
CA TYR A 95 3.76 -0.78 -10.10
C TYR A 95 5.13 -0.78 -9.41
N THR A 96 5.23 -0.19 -8.23
CA THR A 96 6.46 -0.18 -7.43
C THR A 96 6.47 -1.25 -6.35
N ARG A 97 5.44 -2.10 -6.33
CA ARG A 97 5.26 -3.19 -5.37
C ARG A 97 4.71 -4.43 -6.04
N THR A 98 5.03 -5.58 -5.46
CA THR A 98 4.42 -6.86 -5.85
C THR A 98 3.27 -7.19 -4.93
N PHE A 99 2.12 -7.50 -5.50
CA PHE A 99 0.89 -7.89 -4.82
C PHE A 99 0.63 -9.38 -5.08
N THR A 100 0.59 -10.16 -4.01
CA THR A 100 0.40 -11.62 -4.08
C THR A 100 -0.80 -12.01 -3.22
N SER A 101 -1.71 -12.78 -3.76
CA SER A 101 -2.87 -13.31 -3.04
C SER A 101 -2.42 -14.24 -1.90
N VAL A 102 -2.95 -14.04 -0.70
CA VAL A 102 -2.71 -14.93 0.45
C VAL A 102 -3.66 -16.10 0.43
N ASP A 103 -4.91 -15.82 0.06
CA ASP A 103 -6.00 -16.78 -0.13
C ASP A 103 -6.70 -16.48 -1.45
N GLU A 104 -7.85 -17.11 -1.73
CA GLU A 104 -8.64 -16.75 -2.90
C GLU A 104 -8.99 -15.24 -2.87
N SER A 105 -8.71 -14.56 -3.97
CA SER A 105 -8.89 -13.11 -4.10
C SER A 105 -9.55 -12.77 -5.42
N ASP A 106 -10.53 -11.85 -5.37
CA ASP A 106 -11.18 -11.32 -6.56
C ASP A 106 -10.76 -9.88 -6.78
N THR A 107 -10.42 -9.55 -8.03
CA THR A 107 -10.14 -8.17 -8.44
C THR A 107 -11.03 -7.74 -9.60
N VAL A 108 -11.18 -6.43 -9.73
CA VAL A 108 -11.76 -5.82 -10.92
C VAL A 108 -10.81 -4.74 -11.44
N GLU A 109 -10.64 -4.69 -12.75
CA GLU A 109 -9.82 -3.68 -13.40
C GLU A 109 -10.68 -2.77 -14.27
N ILE A 110 -10.35 -1.47 -14.25
CA ILE A 110 -10.94 -0.43 -15.10
C ILE A 110 -9.81 0.15 -15.95
N CYS A 111 -10.00 0.16 -17.27
CA CYS A 111 -9.01 0.72 -18.18
C CYS A 111 -8.99 2.26 -18.13
N GLN A 112 -7.92 2.84 -18.66
CA GLN A 112 -7.70 4.29 -18.63
C GLN A 112 -8.81 5.07 -19.37
N SER A 113 -9.25 4.59 -20.52
CA SER A 113 -10.31 5.25 -21.30
C SER A 113 -11.65 5.29 -20.54
N ASP A 114 -12.03 4.16 -19.93
CA ASP A 114 -13.27 4.08 -19.16
C ASP A 114 -13.19 4.94 -17.91
N LEU A 115 -12.03 4.96 -17.23
CA LEU A 115 -11.84 5.82 -16.07
C LEU A 115 -11.95 7.30 -16.42
N MET A 116 -11.38 7.73 -17.55
CA MET A 116 -11.51 9.11 -18.02
C MET A 116 -12.96 9.45 -18.33
N HIS A 117 -13.69 8.55 -19.00
CA HIS A 117 -15.11 8.74 -19.28
C HIS A 117 -15.94 8.90 -18.00
N ILE A 118 -15.72 8.03 -17.00
CA ILE A 118 -16.38 8.17 -15.69
C ILE A 118 -16.00 9.52 -15.03
N SER A 119 -14.74 9.91 -15.12
CA SER A 119 -14.26 11.18 -14.53
C SER A 119 -14.87 12.41 -15.21
N ASP A 120 -15.16 12.35 -16.50
CA ASP A 120 -15.79 13.44 -17.25
C ASP A 120 -17.28 13.55 -16.96
N GLU A 121 -17.97 12.42 -16.83
CA GLU A 121 -19.41 12.37 -16.61
C GLU A 121 -19.80 12.60 -15.14
N PHE A 122 -19.01 12.08 -14.18
CA PHE A 122 -19.35 12.12 -12.76
C PHE A 122 -18.35 12.98 -11.96
N ILE A 123 -18.72 14.24 -11.74
CA ILE A 123 -17.86 15.21 -11.01
C ILE A 123 -17.44 14.73 -9.62
N ILE A 124 -18.30 14.01 -8.88
CA ILE A 124 -17.98 13.48 -7.55
C ILE A 124 -16.85 12.45 -7.65
N PHE A 125 -16.90 11.55 -8.64
CA PHE A 125 -15.86 10.58 -8.91
C PHE A 125 -14.50 11.28 -9.19
N ARG A 126 -14.51 12.30 -10.05
CA ARG A 126 -13.32 13.10 -10.37
C ARG A 126 -12.74 13.79 -9.15
N ILE A 127 -13.59 14.41 -8.32
CA ILE A 127 -13.16 15.05 -7.07
C ILE A 127 -12.54 14.01 -6.11
N ASN A 128 -13.15 12.85 -5.96
CA ASN A 128 -12.61 11.77 -5.12
C ASN A 128 -11.24 11.31 -5.61
N MET A 129 -11.08 11.11 -6.92
CA MET A 129 -9.78 10.74 -7.51
C MET A 129 -8.71 11.79 -7.23
N LEU A 130 -9.02 13.08 -7.45
CA LEU A 130 -8.10 14.18 -7.16
C LEU A 130 -7.76 14.26 -5.67
N ASN A 131 -8.74 14.08 -4.78
CA ASN A 131 -8.51 14.09 -3.33
C ASN A 131 -7.61 12.95 -2.88
N ILE A 132 -7.79 11.74 -3.43
CA ILE A 132 -6.94 10.59 -3.11
C ILE A 132 -5.48 10.88 -3.51
N VAL A 133 -5.25 11.31 -4.75
CA VAL A 133 -3.90 11.59 -5.25
C VAL A 133 -3.27 12.79 -4.53
N SER A 134 -4.04 13.86 -4.29
CA SER A 134 -3.55 15.03 -3.54
C SER A 134 -3.17 14.67 -2.10
N ALA A 135 -3.98 13.85 -1.42
CA ALA A 135 -3.66 13.40 -0.06
C ALA A 135 -2.37 12.56 -0.02
N MET A 136 -2.15 11.71 -1.04
CA MET A 136 -0.90 10.96 -1.18
C MET A 136 0.30 11.88 -1.42
N ALA A 137 0.18 12.88 -2.29
CA ALA A 137 1.22 13.88 -2.55
C ALA A 137 1.57 14.67 -1.28
N GLN A 138 0.56 15.18 -0.56
CA GLN A 138 0.76 15.88 0.72
C GLN A 138 1.43 15.00 1.78
N LYS A 139 1.04 13.71 1.85
CA LYS A 139 1.68 12.75 2.76
C LYS A 139 3.15 12.51 2.38
N ALA A 140 3.47 12.43 1.09
CA ALA A 140 4.84 12.27 0.62
C ALA A 140 5.68 13.53 0.90
N GLU A 141 5.14 14.72 0.67
CA GLU A 141 5.81 15.99 0.96
C GLU A 141 6.11 16.16 2.45
N ARG A 142 5.14 15.89 3.33
CA ARG A 142 5.35 15.98 4.79
C ARG A 142 6.52 15.12 5.29
N LYS A 143 6.79 13.99 4.64
CA LYS A 143 7.93 13.12 5.01
C LYS A 143 9.28 13.84 4.88
N LEU A 144 9.41 14.75 3.93
CA LEU A 144 10.66 15.50 3.66
C LEU A 144 10.96 16.55 4.74
N TRP A 145 9.92 17.13 5.33
CA TRP A 145 10.04 18.26 6.26
C TRP A 145 10.04 17.84 7.74
N HIS A 146 9.70 16.60 8.06
CA HIS A 146 9.78 16.12 9.43
C HIS A 146 11.22 15.74 9.78
N PRO A 147 11.84 16.37 10.78
CA PRO A 147 13.16 15.98 11.24
C PRO A 147 13.13 14.54 11.77
N MET A 148 14.20 13.81 11.50
CA MET A 148 14.36 12.48 12.12
C MET A 148 14.43 12.63 13.64
N PRO A 149 13.73 11.77 14.39
CA PRO A 149 13.82 11.78 15.85
C PRO A 149 15.26 11.62 16.34
N THR A 150 15.58 12.15 17.52
CA THR A 150 16.90 11.99 18.13
C THR A 150 17.09 10.60 18.72
N GLU A 151 16.04 10.04 19.32
CA GLU A 151 16.06 8.73 19.94
C GLU A 151 16.04 7.62 18.88
N ILE A 152 16.90 6.63 19.03
CA ILE A 152 17.10 5.55 18.06
C ILE A 152 15.84 4.68 17.89
N ARG A 153 15.06 4.42 18.96
CA ARG A 153 13.81 3.66 18.88
C ARG A 153 12.79 4.38 18.04
N ALA A 154 12.61 5.68 18.26
CA ALA A 154 11.73 6.52 17.46
C ALA A 154 12.19 6.63 15.99
N ARG A 155 13.51 6.61 15.71
CA ARG A 155 14.06 6.54 14.35
C ARG A 155 13.67 5.23 13.66
N ILE A 156 13.82 4.09 14.35
CA ILE A 156 13.41 2.79 13.84
C ILE A 156 11.89 2.79 13.54
N ALA A 157 11.08 3.25 14.47
CA ALA A 157 9.63 3.35 14.29
C ALA A 157 9.26 4.24 13.08
N THR A 158 9.91 5.40 12.95
CA THR A 158 9.71 6.33 11.84
C THR A 158 10.15 5.72 10.52
N PHE A 159 11.32 5.08 10.47
CA PHE A 159 11.82 4.39 9.28
C PHE A 159 10.79 3.38 8.75
N LEU A 160 10.19 2.58 9.62
CA LEU A 160 9.21 1.56 9.27
C LEU A 160 7.89 2.21 8.81
N LYS A 161 7.33 3.11 9.62
CA LYS A 161 6.05 3.75 9.33
C LYS A 161 6.03 4.55 8.02
N LEU A 162 7.14 5.20 7.70
CA LEU A 162 7.25 5.99 6.47
C LEU A 162 7.23 5.14 5.19
N ARG A 163 7.61 3.88 5.28
CA ARG A 163 7.74 2.96 4.12
C ARG A 163 6.54 2.02 3.95
N CYS A 164 5.65 1.95 4.95
CA CYS A 164 4.45 1.12 4.89
C CYS A 164 3.31 1.83 4.15
N LEU A 165 2.49 1.04 3.44
CA LEU A 165 1.22 1.50 2.86
C LEU A 165 0.19 1.78 3.94
N SER A 166 -0.02 0.76 4.79
CA SER A 166 -0.97 0.83 5.91
C SER A 166 -0.26 1.27 7.19
N PRO A 167 -0.81 2.24 7.93
CA PRO A 167 -0.27 2.68 9.22
C PRO A 167 -0.54 1.71 10.36
N ILE A 168 -1.23 0.60 10.10
CA ILE A 168 -1.67 -0.40 11.09
C ILE A 168 -1.33 -1.81 10.64
N GLY A 169 -1.35 -2.74 11.58
CA GLY A 169 -1.20 -4.18 11.35
C GLY A 169 0.24 -4.67 11.28
N SER A 170 0.40 -5.94 10.94
CA SER A 170 1.70 -6.60 10.95
C SER A 170 2.58 -6.18 9.76
N LYS A 171 3.89 -6.08 10.03
CA LYS A 171 4.92 -5.77 9.02
C LYS A 171 6.10 -6.70 9.20
N VAL A 172 6.69 -7.12 8.09
CA VAL A 172 7.95 -7.88 8.10
C VAL A 172 8.97 -7.13 7.24
N ILE A 173 10.10 -6.82 7.83
CA ILE A 173 11.20 -6.11 7.18
C ILE A 173 12.38 -7.05 7.05
N ARG A 174 12.89 -7.22 5.84
CA ARG A 174 14.09 -7.98 5.56
C ARG A 174 15.22 -7.01 5.26
N ILE A 175 16.09 -6.77 6.22
CA ILE A 175 17.18 -5.79 6.13
C ILE A 175 18.43 -6.27 6.88
N LYS A 176 19.60 -6.11 6.28
CA LYS A 176 20.84 -6.33 6.99
C LYS A 176 21.03 -5.25 8.06
N MET A 177 21.56 -5.63 9.23
CA MET A 177 21.80 -4.70 10.34
C MET A 177 22.69 -3.52 9.95
N THR A 178 23.69 -3.77 9.10
CA THR A 178 24.58 -2.72 8.59
C THR A 178 23.82 -1.73 7.70
N ARG A 179 22.90 -2.22 6.86
CA ARG A 179 22.07 -1.37 6.02
C ARG A 179 21.07 -0.55 6.86
N LEU A 180 20.44 -1.16 7.86
CA LEU A 180 19.56 -0.44 8.76
C LEU A 180 20.30 0.68 9.52
N ALA A 181 21.53 0.42 9.97
CA ALA A 181 22.36 1.43 10.61
C ALA A 181 22.67 2.62 9.68
N GLN A 182 22.94 2.35 8.40
CA GLN A 182 23.13 3.39 7.38
C GLN A 182 21.86 4.21 7.17
N GLU A 183 20.70 3.56 7.01
CA GLU A 183 19.40 4.22 6.84
C GLU A 183 19.03 5.12 8.02
N LEU A 184 19.45 4.71 9.22
CA LEU A 184 19.20 5.46 10.46
C LEU A 184 20.29 6.46 10.81
N GLY A 185 21.40 6.52 10.05
CA GLY A 185 22.52 7.42 10.34
C GLY A 185 23.18 7.19 11.71
N THR A 186 23.37 5.90 12.09
CA THR A 186 23.92 5.52 13.40
C THR A 186 24.81 4.27 13.31
N SER A 187 25.39 3.85 14.45
CA SER A 187 26.22 2.65 14.50
C SER A 187 25.36 1.37 14.51
N ARG A 188 25.93 0.27 13.99
CA ARG A 188 25.33 -1.07 14.07
C ARG A 188 25.07 -1.49 15.53
N LEU A 189 25.95 -1.08 16.45
CA LEU A 189 25.81 -1.40 17.87
C LEU A 189 24.54 -0.75 18.45
N ASN A 190 24.38 0.55 18.24
CA ASN A 190 23.22 1.29 18.72
C ASN A 190 21.90 0.70 18.18
N VAL A 191 21.87 0.30 16.89
CA VAL A 191 20.70 -0.35 16.28
C VAL A 191 20.41 -1.69 16.95
N SER A 192 21.47 -2.49 17.20
CA SER A 192 21.33 -3.80 17.86
C SER A 192 20.77 -3.67 19.28
N GLU A 193 21.30 -2.73 20.06
CA GLU A 193 20.84 -2.44 21.42
C GLU A 193 19.37 -1.98 21.43
N ALA A 194 19.01 -1.07 20.54
CA ALA A 194 17.64 -0.59 20.41
C ALA A 194 16.67 -1.69 20.02
N LEU A 195 17.02 -2.53 19.02
CA LEU A 195 16.16 -3.66 18.61
C LEU A 195 16.01 -4.70 19.73
N ASN A 196 17.08 -5.00 20.47
CA ASN A 196 16.99 -5.90 21.61
C ASN A 196 16.07 -5.35 22.72
N ALA A 197 16.18 -4.06 23.02
CA ALA A 197 15.29 -3.40 23.97
C ALA A 197 13.83 -3.43 23.49
N MET A 198 13.56 -3.10 22.21
CA MET A 198 12.21 -3.16 21.63
C MET A 198 11.66 -4.59 21.62
N GLN A 199 12.51 -5.60 21.42
CA GLN A 199 12.10 -7.01 21.52
C GLN A 199 11.79 -7.42 22.95
N ALA A 200 12.58 -6.97 23.95
CA ALA A 200 12.29 -7.21 25.37
C ALA A 200 10.96 -6.59 25.79
N ASP A 201 10.61 -5.42 25.23
CA ASP A 201 9.31 -4.77 25.43
C ASP A 201 8.16 -5.45 24.65
N GLY A 202 8.44 -6.46 23.85
CA GLY A 202 7.44 -7.21 23.06
C GLY A 202 6.82 -6.45 21.88
N VAL A 203 7.40 -5.31 21.46
CA VAL A 203 6.83 -4.50 20.35
C VAL A 203 7.26 -4.99 18.98
N LEU A 204 8.34 -5.75 18.90
CA LEU A 204 8.81 -6.39 17.67
C LEU A 204 9.55 -7.70 18.00
N HIS A 205 9.76 -8.52 16.99
CA HIS A 205 10.67 -9.66 17.02
C HIS A 205 11.75 -9.49 15.95
N PHE A 206 13.00 -9.78 16.33
CA PHE A 206 14.14 -9.59 15.43
C PHE A 206 15.02 -10.83 15.42
N SER A 207 15.35 -11.34 14.22
CA SER A 207 16.23 -12.49 14.02
C SER A 207 16.86 -12.46 12.63
N ARG A 208 18.19 -12.63 12.56
CA ARG A 208 18.96 -12.86 11.31
C ARG A 208 18.59 -11.95 10.14
N GLY A 209 18.43 -10.64 10.40
CA GLY A 209 18.10 -9.66 9.35
C GLY A 209 16.60 -9.59 8.98
N ILE A 210 15.75 -10.18 9.80
CA ILE A 210 14.30 -10.09 9.70
C ILE A 210 13.78 -9.41 10.95
N ILE A 211 13.00 -8.35 10.76
CA ILE A 211 12.31 -7.63 11.84
C ILE A 211 10.82 -7.83 11.60
N SER A 212 10.14 -8.48 12.52
CA SER A 212 8.70 -8.69 12.49
C SER A 212 8.03 -7.80 13.52
N VAL A 213 7.11 -6.96 13.07
CA VAL A 213 6.35 -6.03 13.89
C VAL A 213 4.89 -6.45 13.85
N PRO A 214 4.33 -7.00 14.92
CA PRO A 214 2.93 -7.45 14.91
C PRO A 214 1.93 -6.31 14.73
N GLN A 215 2.22 -5.15 15.30
CA GLN A 215 1.34 -3.97 15.29
C GLN A 215 2.19 -2.71 15.14
N VAL A 216 2.35 -2.24 13.88
CA VAL A 216 3.20 -1.08 13.57
C VAL A 216 2.71 0.22 14.23
N GLU A 217 1.42 0.33 14.49
CA GLU A 217 0.80 1.45 15.19
C GLU A 217 1.28 1.61 16.63
N LYS A 218 1.73 0.52 17.27
CA LYS A 218 2.25 0.53 18.65
C LYS A 218 3.72 0.94 18.76
N LEU A 219 4.44 1.03 17.66
CA LEU A 219 5.80 1.54 17.68
C LEU A 219 5.78 3.04 18.03
N ARG A 220 6.46 3.39 19.11
CA ARG A 220 6.65 4.78 19.57
C ARG A 220 8.10 5.14 19.52
#